data_e313c97d36ddaf180c47dfce23db929f
#
_entry.id   e313c97d36ddaf180c47dfce23db929f
#
_cell.length_a   1.000
_cell.length_b   1.000
_cell.length_c   1.000
_cell.angle_alpha   90.00
_cell.angle_beta   90.00
_cell.angle_gamma   90.00
#
_symmetry.space_group_name_H-M   'P 1'
#
loop_
_entity.id
_entity.type
_entity.pdbx_description
1 polymer ?
#
loop_
_entity_poly.entity_id
_entity_poly.type
_entity_poly.pdbx_seq_one_letter_code
_entity_poly.pdbx_strand_id
1 'polypeptide(L)'
;MKKLIVLFSMMFFIMGSAFAQKGIQAAGVHLSYGTEIESFGIGIKYQYNITDNIRLEPSMNYSFENNGVDQFDINANAHYLFPMANNVRLYPLAGLTFARWDYANVIGGALDNDVTRLGVNVGGGVEADITDKLILNFELKYQFVSDLDQTMYNVGIAYMF
;
A
#
# COMPACT_ATOMS: atom_id res chain seq x y z
N MET A 1 9.58 -0.37 20.62
CA MET A 1 8.25 0.07 20.17
C MET A 1 8.09 1.59 20.23
N LYS A 2 8.28 2.27 21.37
CA LYS A 2 8.12 3.74 21.47
C LYS A 2 9.02 4.55 20.50
N LYS A 3 10.25 4.09 20.22
CA LYS A 3 11.19 4.77 19.30
C LYS A 3 10.75 4.68 17.82
N LEU A 4 10.08 3.59 17.43
CA LEU A 4 9.56 3.39 16.07
C LEU A 4 8.35 4.31 15.80
N ILE A 5 7.47 4.48 16.80
CA ILE A 5 6.30 5.37 16.72
C ILE A 5 6.75 6.83 16.59
N VAL A 6 7.80 7.23 17.33
CA VAL A 6 8.37 8.57 17.23
C VAL A 6 9.02 8.81 15.86
N LEU A 7 9.74 7.83 15.31
CA LEU A 7 10.32 7.92 13.97
C LEU A 7 9.25 8.04 12.88
N PHE A 8 8.18 7.26 13.01
CA PHE A 8 7.04 7.28 12.08
C PHE A 8 6.26 8.60 12.18
N SER A 9 6.06 9.11 13.41
CA SER A 9 5.45 10.42 13.66
C SER A 9 6.31 11.56 13.12
N MET A 10 7.63 11.48 13.26
CA MET A 10 8.56 12.48 12.75
C MET A 10 8.62 12.48 11.21
N MET A 11 8.48 11.31 10.57
CA MET A 11 8.39 11.17 9.11
C MET A 11 7.12 11.84 8.56
N PHE A 12 5.99 11.77 9.28
CA PHE A 12 4.75 12.48 8.94
C PHE A 12 4.88 14.01 9.11
N PHE A 13 5.59 14.47 10.13
CA PHE A 13 5.78 15.91 10.39
C PHE A 13 6.70 16.58 9.37
N ILE A 14 7.72 15.87 8.89
CA ILE A 14 8.65 16.40 7.88
C ILE A 14 7.97 16.56 6.51
N MET A 15 6.97 15.73 6.19
CA MET A 15 6.20 15.85 4.94
C MET A 15 5.25 17.06 4.94
N GLY A 16 4.77 17.53 6.11
CA GLY A 16 3.78 18.61 6.20
C GLY A 16 4.33 20.03 6.07
N SER A 17 5.62 20.26 6.30
CA SER A 17 6.16 21.62 6.43
C SER A 17 7.00 22.14 5.26
N ALA A 18 7.43 21.28 4.33
CA ALA A 18 8.36 21.68 3.26
C ALA A 18 7.73 21.98 1.90
N PHE A 19 6.45 21.62 1.66
CA PHE A 19 5.89 21.63 0.30
C PHE A 19 4.46 22.16 0.19
N ALA A 20 4.12 23.19 0.92
CA ALA A 20 2.77 23.77 0.97
C ALA A 20 2.24 24.34 -0.38
N GLN A 21 2.91 24.16 -1.50
CA GLN A 21 2.51 24.82 -2.75
C GLN A 21 2.42 23.95 -4.01
N LYS A 22 2.74 22.62 -3.98
CA LYS A 22 2.75 21.84 -5.24
C LYS A 22 2.19 20.41 -5.15
N GLY A 23 1.44 20.00 -4.17
CA GLY A 23 1.08 18.60 -4.10
C GLY A 23 -0.41 18.37 -3.84
N ILE A 24 -1.09 17.75 -4.77
CA ILE A 24 -2.36 17.11 -4.48
C ILE A 24 -2.09 16.03 -3.42
N GLN A 25 -2.87 16.10 -2.34
CA GLN A 25 -2.88 15.11 -1.28
C GLN A 25 -4.20 14.35 -1.32
N ALA A 26 -4.13 13.05 -1.11
CA ALA A 26 -5.33 12.24 -1.01
C ALA A 26 -5.16 11.15 0.05
N ALA A 27 -6.25 10.83 0.71
CA ALA A 27 -6.32 9.69 1.62
C ALA A 27 -7.43 8.75 1.14
N GLY A 28 -7.20 7.46 1.25
CA GLY A 28 -8.13 6.48 0.71
C GLY A 28 -8.09 5.13 1.39
N VAL A 29 -9.01 4.30 0.94
CA VAL A 29 -9.13 2.91 1.35
C VAL A 29 -9.07 2.02 0.11
N HIS A 30 -8.68 0.77 0.27
CA HIS A 30 -8.69 -0.21 -0.81
C HIS A 30 -9.07 -1.59 -0.30
N LEU A 31 -9.68 -2.37 -1.17
CA LEU A 31 -9.83 -3.80 -1.04
C LEU A 31 -8.68 -4.45 -1.80
N SER A 32 -8.11 -5.49 -1.23
CA SER A 32 -7.00 -6.24 -1.81
C SER A 32 -7.34 -7.72 -1.94
N TYR A 33 -6.64 -8.40 -2.84
CA TYR A 33 -6.59 -9.84 -2.93
C TYR A 33 -5.14 -10.27 -3.17
N GLY A 34 -4.62 -11.10 -2.27
CA GLY A 34 -3.28 -11.66 -2.34
C GLY A 34 -3.30 -13.12 -2.79
N THR A 35 -2.40 -13.48 -3.73
CA THR A 35 -2.39 -14.83 -4.31
C THR A 35 -1.65 -15.86 -3.46
N GLU A 36 -0.76 -15.46 -2.55
CA GLU A 36 0.00 -16.40 -1.71
C GLU A 36 -0.91 -17.07 -0.67
N ILE A 37 -1.68 -16.29 0.05
CA ILE A 37 -2.62 -16.79 1.04
C ILE A 37 -4.05 -16.93 0.50
N GLU A 38 -4.26 -16.61 -0.78
CA GLU A 38 -5.57 -16.64 -1.45
C GLU A 38 -6.66 -15.91 -0.65
N SER A 39 -6.33 -14.75 -0.10
CA SER A 39 -7.19 -14.02 0.82
C SER A 39 -7.50 -12.61 0.35
N PHE A 40 -8.70 -12.18 0.73
CA PHE A 40 -9.09 -10.77 0.62
C PHE A 40 -8.53 -9.97 1.81
N GLY A 41 -8.36 -8.69 1.58
CA GLY A 41 -7.91 -7.77 2.60
C GLY A 41 -8.52 -6.39 2.43
N ILE A 42 -8.24 -5.56 3.42
CA ILE A 42 -8.61 -4.15 3.43
C ILE A 42 -7.39 -3.31 3.82
N GLY A 43 -7.25 -2.17 3.20
CA GLY A 43 -6.14 -1.28 3.52
C GLY A 43 -6.52 0.18 3.46
N ILE A 44 -5.61 0.97 4.01
CA ILE A 44 -5.63 2.43 3.94
C ILE A 44 -4.39 2.91 3.21
N LYS A 45 -4.52 4.04 2.52
CA LYS A 45 -3.42 4.65 1.80
C LYS A 45 -3.47 6.17 1.88
N TYR A 46 -2.29 6.74 1.79
CA TYR A 46 -2.13 8.17 1.65
C TYR A 46 -1.30 8.45 0.41
N GLN A 47 -1.71 9.43 -0.37
CA GLN A 47 -1.06 9.81 -1.62
C GLN A 47 -0.56 11.24 -1.51
N TYR A 48 0.69 11.44 -1.92
CA TYR A 48 1.31 12.75 -1.96
C TYR A 48 2.04 12.94 -3.29
N ASN A 49 1.55 13.87 -4.11
CA ASN A 49 2.21 14.21 -5.38
C ASN A 49 3.38 15.16 -5.11
N ILE A 50 4.61 14.66 -5.22
CA ILE A 50 5.85 15.48 -5.10
C ILE A 50 5.96 16.42 -6.30
N THR A 51 5.60 15.92 -7.49
CA THR A 51 5.52 16.67 -8.74
C THR A 51 4.21 16.32 -9.43
N ASP A 52 3.94 16.90 -10.59
CA ASP A 52 2.77 16.58 -11.41
C ASP A 52 2.74 15.11 -11.85
N ASN A 53 3.92 14.48 -11.96
CA ASN A 53 4.06 13.11 -12.43
C ASN A 53 4.57 12.12 -11.39
N ILE A 54 5.14 12.56 -10.27
CA ILE A 54 5.71 11.67 -9.25
C ILE A 54 4.87 11.75 -7.98
N ARG A 55 4.39 10.59 -7.53
CA ARG A 55 3.61 10.42 -6.32
C ARG A 55 4.30 9.44 -5.38
N LEU A 56 4.25 9.71 -4.08
CA LEU A 56 4.52 8.75 -3.02
C LEU A 56 3.20 8.25 -2.44
N GLU A 57 3.13 6.95 -2.19
CA GLU A 57 1.97 6.31 -1.58
C GLU A 57 2.42 5.35 -0.45
N PRO A 58 2.52 5.83 0.80
CA PRO A 58 2.49 4.94 1.95
C PRO A 58 1.12 4.30 2.10
N SER A 59 1.10 3.01 2.43
CA SER A 59 -0.14 2.27 2.67
C SER A 59 0.06 1.16 3.69
N MET A 60 -1.05 0.76 4.32
CA MET A 60 -1.13 -0.40 5.21
C MET A 60 -2.25 -1.28 4.70
N ASN A 61 -2.05 -2.59 4.74
CA ASN A 61 -3.01 -3.57 4.32
C ASN A 61 -3.08 -4.70 5.33
N TYR A 62 -4.29 -5.19 5.60
CA TYR A 62 -4.55 -6.38 6.38
C TYR A 62 -5.34 -7.37 5.52
N SER A 63 -4.75 -8.52 5.26
CA SER A 63 -5.37 -9.64 4.56
C SER A 63 -5.96 -10.58 5.59
N PHE A 64 -7.25 -10.90 5.41
CA PHE A 64 -7.98 -11.74 6.35
C PHE A 64 -7.44 -13.16 6.38
N GLU A 65 -7.58 -13.80 7.53
CA GLU A 65 -7.15 -15.17 7.71
C GLU A 65 -7.76 -16.11 6.65
N ASN A 66 -6.90 -16.86 6.00
CA ASN A 66 -7.28 -17.97 5.14
C ASN A 66 -6.35 -19.16 5.42
N ASN A 67 -6.93 -20.35 5.63
CA ASN A 67 -6.17 -21.56 5.97
C ASN A 67 -5.26 -21.43 7.19
N GLY A 68 -5.62 -20.59 8.17
CA GLY A 68 -4.84 -20.36 9.38
C GLY A 68 -3.66 -19.38 9.19
N VAL A 69 -3.66 -18.58 8.13
CA VAL A 69 -2.64 -17.56 7.87
C VAL A 69 -3.32 -16.23 7.60
N ASP A 70 -2.93 -15.21 8.33
CA ASP A 70 -3.26 -13.82 8.03
C ASP A 70 -1.99 -13.00 7.76
N GLN A 71 -2.16 -11.88 7.09
CA GLN A 71 -1.03 -11.02 6.71
C GLN A 71 -1.32 -9.57 7.02
N PHE A 72 -0.33 -8.90 7.57
CA PHE A 72 -0.29 -7.45 7.70
C PHE A 72 0.92 -6.91 6.95
N ASP A 73 0.71 -5.92 6.09
CA ASP A 73 1.82 -5.27 5.37
C ASP A 73 1.75 -3.75 5.41
N ILE A 74 2.94 -3.14 5.45
CA ILE A 74 3.16 -1.71 5.31
C ILE A 74 3.98 -1.49 4.05
N ASN A 75 3.50 -0.60 3.18
CA ASN A 75 4.15 -0.31 1.92
C ASN A 75 4.54 1.15 1.82
N ALA A 76 5.60 1.41 1.07
CA ALA A 76 5.98 2.74 0.62
C ALA A 76 6.31 2.66 -0.88
N ASN A 77 5.36 3.08 -1.71
CA ASN A 77 5.45 3.00 -3.17
C ASN A 77 5.68 4.39 -3.77
N ALA A 78 6.45 4.44 -4.84
CA ALA A 78 6.56 5.58 -5.73
C ALA A 78 5.82 5.25 -7.04
N HIS A 79 4.97 6.15 -7.50
CA HIS A 79 4.22 6.06 -8.74
C HIS A 79 4.71 7.11 -9.72
N TYR A 80 4.77 6.76 -11.00
CA TYR A 80 4.96 7.73 -12.07
C TYR A 80 3.66 7.85 -12.87
N LEU A 81 3.02 9.00 -12.79
CA LEU A 81 1.69 9.24 -13.36
C LEU A 81 1.80 9.65 -14.82
N PHE A 82 1.19 8.87 -15.71
CA PHE A 82 1.01 9.16 -17.13
C PHE A 82 -0.44 9.58 -17.40
N PRO A 83 -0.73 10.85 -17.65
CA PRO A 83 -2.07 11.28 -18.04
C PRO A 83 -2.42 10.68 -19.41
N MET A 84 -3.50 9.89 -19.46
CA MET A 84 -4.00 9.27 -20.70
C MET A 84 -5.21 10.03 -21.26
N ALA A 85 -5.99 10.62 -20.37
CA ALA A 85 -7.15 11.45 -20.69
C ALA A 85 -7.32 12.51 -19.60
N ASN A 86 -8.29 13.40 -19.74
CA ASN A 86 -8.50 14.50 -18.78
C ASN A 86 -8.71 14.02 -17.32
N ASN A 87 -9.27 12.82 -17.16
CA ASN A 87 -9.60 12.26 -15.86
C ASN A 87 -9.04 10.84 -15.63
N VAL A 88 -8.19 10.32 -16.53
CA VAL A 88 -7.61 8.97 -16.43
C VAL A 88 -6.10 9.04 -16.47
N ARG A 89 -5.44 8.38 -15.53
CA ARG A 89 -3.99 8.23 -15.45
C ARG A 89 -3.62 6.76 -15.33
N LEU A 90 -2.56 6.36 -16.03
CA LEU A 90 -1.85 5.11 -15.81
C LEU A 90 -0.63 5.39 -14.97
N TYR A 91 -0.21 4.41 -14.17
CA TYR A 91 1.02 4.54 -13.42
C TYR A 91 1.74 3.20 -13.22
N PRO A 92 3.02 3.09 -13.59
CA PRO A 92 3.92 2.12 -13.02
C PRO A 92 4.24 2.50 -11.59
N LEU A 93 4.49 1.50 -10.76
CA LEU A 93 4.92 1.68 -9.39
C LEU A 93 6.12 0.81 -9.05
N ALA A 94 6.94 1.32 -8.15
CA ALA A 94 7.99 0.57 -7.49
C ALA A 94 8.07 1.02 -6.02
N GLY A 95 8.40 0.12 -5.11
CA GLY A 95 8.45 0.47 -3.70
C GLY A 95 8.99 -0.64 -2.82
N LEU A 96 8.84 -0.40 -1.53
CA LEU A 96 9.22 -1.34 -0.48
C LEU A 96 7.98 -1.82 0.25
N THR A 97 8.01 -3.07 0.70
CA THR A 97 7.02 -3.67 1.58
C THR A 97 7.68 -4.25 2.81
N PHE A 98 7.03 -4.08 3.94
CA PHE A 98 7.35 -4.75 5.18
C PHE A 98 6.11 -5.56 5.55
N ALA A 99 6.18 -6.87 5.38
CA ALA A 99 5.06 -7.76 5.53
C ALA A 99 5.29 -8.75 6.67
N ARG A 100 4.24 -9.01 7.43
CA ARG A 100 4.18 -9.96 8.52
C ARG A 100 3.06 -10.95 8.26
N TRP A 101 3.39 -12.22 8.36
CA TRP A 101 2.45 -13.34 8.31
C TRP A 101 2.34 -13.96 9.69
N ASP A 102 1.13 -14.08 10.18
CA ASP A 102 0.82 -14.75 11.43
C ASP A 102 0.19 -16.12 11.10
N TYR A 103 0.81 -17.20 11.57
CA TYR A 103 0.32 -18.56 11.36
C TYR A 103 -0.43 -19.03 12.59
N ALA A 104 -1.73 -19.31 12.46
CA ALA A 104 -2.52 -19.84 13.56
C ALA A 104 -2.00 -21.23 13.98
N ASN A 105 -1.77 -21.42 15.28
CA ASN A 105 -1.27 -22.67 15.84
C ASN A 105 -2.24 -23.83 15.58
N VAL A 106 -1.92 -24.69 14.64
CA VAL A 106 -2.70 -25.89 14.30
C VAL A 106 -2.46 -27.05 15.29
N ILE A 107 -1.43 -27.00 16.13
CA ILE A 107 -1.14 -28.03 17.14
C ILE A 107 -0.50 -27.37 18.38
N GLY A 108 -1.22 -27.32 19.48
CA GLY A 108 -0.87 -26.99 20.88
C GLY A 108 0.59 -26.89 21.30
N GLY A 109 1.34 -25.98 20.77
CA GLY A 109 2.69 -25.68 21.18
C GLY A 109 2.93 -24.17 21.08
N ALA A 110 3.32 -23.56 22.20
CA ALA A 110 3.60 -22.14 22.34
C ALA A 110 4.87 -21.72 21.57
N LEU A 111 4.81 -21.69 20.24
CA LEU A 111 5.78 -21.02 19.40
C LEU A 111 5.00 -19.97 18.61
N ASP A 112 5.32 -18.71 18.87
CA ASP A 112 4.90 -17.54 18.10
C ASP A 112 5.52 -17.70 16.70
N ASN A 113 4.75 -18.23 15.74
CA ASN A 113 5.21 -18.52 14.39
C ASN A 113 4.87 -17.35 13.47
N ASP A 114 5.21 -16.14 13.86
CA ASP A 114 5.13 -15.00 12.98
C ASP A 114 6.40 -14.89 12.11
N VAL A 115 6.19 -14.65 10.85
CA VAL A 115 7.27 -14.43 9.87
C VAL A 115 7.18 -13.01 9.37
N THR A 116 8.21 -12.23 9.64
CA THR A 116 8.33 -10.86 9.15
C THR A 116 9.40 -10.77 8.07
N ARG A 117 9.10 -10.13 6.95
CA ARG A 117 10.02 -9.96 5.82
C ARG A 117 9.95 -8.54 5.26
N LEU A 118 11.10 -8.09 4.78
CA LEU A 118 11.21 -6.91 3.91
C LEU A 118 11.21 -7.39 2.46
N GLY A 119 10.50 -6.68 1.60
CA GLY A 119 10.41 -7.00 0.18
C GLY A 119 10.34 -5.76 -0.70
N VAL A 120 10.23 -6.00 -1.99
CA VAL A 120 10.13 -4.96 -3.03
C VAL A 120 8.81 -5.13 -3.76
N ASN A 121 8.13 -4.02 -3.99
CA ASN A 121 6.92 -3.96 -4.82
C ASN A 121 7.27 -3.47 -6.22
N VAL A 122 6.75 -4.13 -7.25
CA VAL A 122 6.79 -3.66 -8.64
C VAL A 122 5.43 -3.90 -9.27
N GLY A 123 4.91 -2.94 -9.98
CA GLY A 123 3.60 -3.09 -10.60
C GLY A 123 3.14 -1.86 -11.34
N GLY A 124 1.83 -1.70 -11.42
CA GLY A 124 1.21 -0.54 -12.02
C GLY A 124 -0.28 -0.52 -11.79
N GLY A 125 -0.90 0.57 -12.18
CA GLY A 125 -2.33 0.72 -12.03
C GLY A 125 -2.90 1.75 -12.98
N VAL A 126 -4.21 1.83 -12.92
CA VAL A 126 -5.01 2.86 -13.57
C VAL A 126 -5.86 3.55 -12.53
N GLU A 127 -5.96 4.85 -12.65
CA GLU A 127 -6.85 5.65 -11.80
C GLU A 127 -7.70 6.60 -12.64
N ALA A 128 -8.90 6.87 -12.14
CA ALA A 128 -9.82 7.79 -12.75
C ALA A 128 -10.41 8.75 -11.69
N ASP A 129 -10.44 10.03 -12.02
CA ASP A 129 -11.15 11.02 -11.21
C ASP A 129 -12.65 10.86 -11.49
N ILE A 130 -13.40 10.39 -10.47
CA ILE A 130 -14.87 10.25 -10.56
C ILE A 130 -15.54 11.60 -10.34
N THR A 131 -14.94 12.41 -9.47
CA THR A 131 -15.31 13.80 -9.20
C THR A 131 -14.02 14.61 -9.01
N ASP A 132 -14.17 15.94 -8.84
CA ASP A 132 -13.03 16.83 -8.55
C ASP A 132 -12.24 16.45 -7.29
N LYS A 133 -12.80 15.59 -6.44
CA LYS A 133 -12.20 15.18 -5.16
C LYS A 133 -12.10 13.68 -4.94
N LEU A 134 -12.66 12.86 -5.82
CA LEU A 134 -12.68 11.41 -5.66
C LEU A 134 -11.95 10.71 -6.79
N ILE A 135 -10.99 9.88 -6.43
CA ILE A 135 -10.21 9.03 -7.33
C ILE A 135 -10.63 7.57 -7.09
N LEU A 136 -11.02 6.87 -8.15
CA LEU A 136 -11.11 5.41 -8.18
C LEU A 136 -9.83 4.86 -8.78
N ASN A 137 -9.26 3.81 -8.21
CA ASN A 137 -8.08 3.16 -8.78
C ASN A 137 -8.19 1.64 -8.76
N PHE A 138 -7.56 1.04 -9.77
CA PHE A 138 -7.23 -0.37 -9.83
C PHE A 138 -5.71 -0.52 -9.95
N GLU A 139 -5.11 -1.39 -9.14
CA GLU A 139 -3.67 -1.59 -9.07
C GLU A 139 -3.36 -3.08 -9.05
N LEU A 140 -2.35 -3.45 -9.82
CA LEU A 140 -1.74 -4.77 -9.83
C LEU A 140 -0.27 -4.62 -9.46
N LYS A 141 0.16 -5.27 -8.40
CA LYS A 141 1.57 -5.29 -7.99
C LYS A 141 2.05 -6.68 -7.65
N TYR A 142 3.29 -6.93 -7.91
CA TYR A 142 4.02 -8.10 -7.45
C TYR A 142 4.89 -7.71 -6.27
N GLN A 143 4.77 -8.44 -5.17
CA GLN A 143 5.60 -8.29 -3.98
C GLN A 143 6.67 -9.37 -3.99
N PHE A 144 7.93 -8.95 -4.21
CA PHE A 144 9.09 -9.81 -4.09
C PHE A 144 9.48 -9.89 -2.61
N VAL A 145 9.12 -10.97 -1.95
CA VAL A 145 9.40 -11.23 -0.54
C VAL A 145 9.98 -12.62 -0.41
N SER A 146 11.20 -12.76 0.09
CA SER A 146 11.89 -14.05 0.18
C SER A 146 10.98 -15.15 0.72
N ASP A 147 10.80 -16.22 -0.07
CA ASP A 147 9.98 -17.40 0.19
C ASP A 147 8.45 -17.17 0.25
N LEU A 148 7.98 -15.94 0.04
CA LEU A 148 6.56 -15.54 0.13
C LEU A 148 6.21 -14.49 -0.94
N ASP A 149 6.68 -14.70 -2.16
CA ASP A 149 6.38 -13.84 -3.30
C ASP A 149 4.90 -13.92 -3.67
N GLN A 150 4.26 -12.78 -3.94
CA GLN A 150 2.83 -12.77 -4.27
C GLN A 150 2.45 -11.69 -5.26
N THR A 151 1.34 -11.95 -5.94
CA THR A 151 0.62 -10.93 -6.71
C THR A 151 -0.51 -10.36 -5.88
N MET A 152 -0.60 -9.03 -5.82
CA MET A 152 -1.65 -8.29 -5.12
C MET A 152 -2.51 -7.52 -6.12
N TYR A 153 -3.81 -7.72 -6.05
CA TYR A 153 -4.82 -6.96 -6.77
C TYR A 153 -5.48 -6.00 -5.80
N ASN A 154 -5.52 -4.72 -6.13
CA ASN A 154 -6.11 -3.68 -5.28
C ASN A 154 -7.16 -2.87 -6.06
N VAL A 155 -8.30 -2.66 -5.44
CA VAL A 155 -9.33 -1.72 -5.91
C VAL A 155 -9.56 -0.72 -4.80
N GLY A 156 -9.41 0.56 -5.07
CA GLY A 156 -9.48 1.57 -4.03
C GLY A 156 -10.16 2.86 -4.47
N ILE A 157 -10.53 3.61 -3.46
CA ILE A 157 -11.04 4.97 -3.60
C ILE A 157 -10.24 5.90 -2.69
N ALA A 158 -9.93 7.09 -3.18
CA ALA A 158 -9.21 8.11 -2.43
C ALA A 158 -9.90 9.47 -2.56
N TYR A 159 -9.87 10.25 -1.49
CA TYR A 159 -10.39 11.61 -1.42
C TYR A 159 -9.23 12.61 -1.43
N MET A 160 -9.27 13.55 -2.37
CA MET A 160 -8.32 14.66 -2.51
C MET A 160 -8.73 15.86 -1.64
N PHE A 161 -7.78 16.49 -0.97
CA PHE A 161 -8.00 17.63 -0.08
C PHE A 161 -6.90 18.68 -0.17
#